data_046cb783105bd854c3df146348333a38
#
_entry.id   046cb783105bd854c3df146348333a38
#
_cell.length_a   1.000
_cell.length_b   1.000
_cell.length_c   1.000
_cell.angle_alpha   90.00
_cell.angle_beta   90.00
_cell.angle_gamma   90.00
#
_symmetry.space_group_name_H-M   'P 1'
#
loop_
_entity.id
_entity.type
_entity.pdbx_description
1 polymer ?
#
loop_
_entity_poly.entity_id
_entity_poly.type
_entity_poly.pdbx_seq_one_letter_code
_entity_poly.pdbx_strand_id
1 'polypeptide(L)'
;WKKNILGSTPWNKALHDGVFVKRRKNKILSKSKSNKNTFKLDNVNTSNKFELNIYPKTGMGDGQHANNPWLQEFPDPLTRATWDNYLTISEYDAKEIGLYLEPSTFFNQSRNDANGGLNGKYAIVKLGNKELKVPALIQPGQARGTVGLAFGYGRSQGVKSEMMTGVNAYQLYKNFNSSQSVEISSTNEIHEFACIQLQNTLMGRGDIIKETSLEIFNTKDSSVWNSEAVVSLNHIETPVSSPDVDLWQEFDRSIGHHFNLSIDLNACTGCGAC
;
A
#
# COMPACT_ATOMS: atom_id res chain seq x y z
N TRP A 1 -8.71 -33.52 -21.44
CA TRP A 1 -8.93 -32.66 -22.60
C TRP A 1 -9.50 -33.42 -23.78
N LYS A 2 -8.74 -34.35 -24.36
CA LYS A 2 -9.17 -35.11 -25.53
C LYS A 2 -10.55 -35.76 -25.36
N LYS A 3 -10.73 -36.51 -24.27
CA LYS A 3 -11.96 -37.28 -24.02
C LYS A 3 -13.13 -36.41 -23.57
N ASN A 4 -12.89 -35.40 -22.71
CA ASN A 4 -13.96 -34.67 -22.02
C ASN A 4 -14.39 -33.39 -22.75
N ILE A 5 -13.49 -32.77 -23.51
CA ILE A 5 -13.75 -31.49 -24.19
C ILE A 5 -13.94 -31.65 -25.68
N LEU A 6 -12.99 -32.28 -26.37
CA LEU A 6 -13.00 -32.34 -27.83
C LEU A 6 -14.05 -33.32 -28.41
N GLY A 7 -14.48 -34.32 -27.64
CA GLY A 7 -15.42 -35.33 -28.09
C GLY A 7 -14.88 -36.08 -29.33
N SER A 8 -15.56 -35.93 -30.45
CA SER A 8 -15.19 -36.58 -31.74
C SER A 8 -14.19 -35.76 -32.56
N THR A 9 -13.83 -34.55 -32.16
CA THR A 9 -12.89 -33.71 -32.90
C THR A 9 -11.46 -34.21 -32.76
N PRO A 10 -10.74 -34.48 -33.88
CA PRO A 10 -9.36 -34.94 -33.83
C PRO A 10 -8.46 -33.93 -33.11
N TRP A 11 -7.62 -34.45 -32.22
CA TRP A 11 -6.68 -33.62 -31.40
C TRP A 11 -5.78 -32.75 -32.28
N ASN A 12 -5.21 -33.34 -33.34
CA ASN A 12 -4.29 -32.62 -34.22
C ASN A 12 -4.97 -31.48 -34.96
N LYS A 13 -6.27 -31.67 -35.32
CA LYS A 13 -7.06 -30.60 -35.92
C LYS A 13 -7.28 -29.44 -34.96
N ALA A 14 -7.64 -29.73 -33.71
CA ALA A 14 -7.85 -28.70 -32.71
C ALA A 14 -6.55 -27.92 -32.38
N LEU A 15 -5.39 -28.59 -32.39
CA LEU A 15 -4.08 -27.95 -32.24
C LEU A 15 -3.73 -27.07 -33.45
N HIS A 16 -3.95 -27.57 -34.65
CA HIS A 16 -3.66 -26.83 -35.88
C HIS A 16 -4.52 -25.56 -35.99
N ASP A 17 -5.81 -25.68 -35.70
CA ASP A 17 -6.78 -24.59 -35.83
C ASP A 17 -6.66 -23.57 -34.68
N GLY A 18 -5.98 -23.92 -33.57
CA GLY A 18 -5.82 -23.09 -32.40
C GLY A 18 -7.13 -22.76 -31.66
N VAL A 19 -8.26 -23.26 -32.14
CA VAL A 19 -9.60 -23.00 -31.61
C VAL A 19 -10.48 -24.24 -31.72
N PHE A 20 -11.34 -24.42 -30.72
CA PHE A 20 -12.34 -25.50 -30.74
C PHE A 20 -13.73 -24.93 -30.43
N VAL A 21 -14.65 -25.09 -31.36
CA VAL A 21 -16.03 -24.62 -31.22
C VAL A 21 -16.95 -25.80 -30.94
N LYS A 22 -17.42 -25.91 -29.70
CA LYS A 22 -18.43 -26.87 -29.30
C LYS A 22 -19.82 -26.25 -29.45
N ARG A 23 -20.54 -26.63 -30.53
CA ARG A 23 -21.95 -26.23 -30.63
C ARG A 23 -22.76 -26.99 -29.58
N ARG A 24 -23.21 -26.30 -28.53
CA ARG A 24 -24.23 -26.84 -27.65
C ARG A 24 -25.54 -26.86 -28.43
N LYS A 25 -26.21 -28.01 -28.49
CA LYS A 25 -27.64 -28.05 -28.86
C LYS A 25 -28.33 -27.19 -27.77
N ASN A 26 -28.90 -26.07 -28.18
CA ASN A 26 -29.69 -25.25 -27.28
C ASN A 26 -30.83 -26.13 -26.75
N LYS A 27 -30.69 -26.64 -25.52
CA LYS A 27 -31.87 -26.97 -24.76
C LYS A 27 -32.60 -25.66 -24.58
N ILE A 28 -33.79 -25.54 -25.14
CA ILE A 28 -34.71 -24.46 -24.80
C ILE A 28 -34.83 -24.52 -23.27
N LEU A 29 -34.15 -23.62 -22.62
CA LEU A 29 -34.29 -23.46 -21.18
C LEU A 29 -35.77 -23.11 -20.96
N SER A 30 -36.53 -24.06 -20.41
CA SER A 30 -37.84 -23.72 -19.87
C SER A 30 -37.69 -22.40 -19.08
N LYS A 31 -38.53 -21.41 -19.38
CA LYS A 31 -38.57 -20.13 -18.68
C LYS A 31 -38.48 -20.43 -17.20
N SER A 32 -37.30 -20.23 -16.61
CA SER A 32 -37.18 -20.28 -15.17
C SER A 32 -38.09 -19.20 -14.64
N LYS A 33 -39.05 -19.59 -13.83
CA LYS A 33 -39.80 -18.60 -13.05
C LYS A 33 -38.77 -17.80 -12.30
N SER A 34 -38.60 -16.53 -12.67
CA SER A 34 -37.73 -15.64 -11.92
C SER A 34 -38.35 -15.55 -10.53
N ASN A 35 -37.79 -16.30 -9.59
CA ASN A 35 -38.01 -15.96 -8.19
C ASN A 35 -37.48 -14.53 -8.05
N LYS A 36 -38.37 -13.58 -7.90
CA LYS A 36 -38.02 -12.25 -7.45
C LYS A 36 -37.51 -12.39 -6.02
N ASN A 37 -36.29 -12.87 -5.87
CA ASN A 37 -35.58 -12.70 -4.62
C ASN A 37 -35.33 -11.19 -4.47
N THR A 38 -36.23 -10.54 -3.76
CA THR A 38 -35.96 -9.20 -3.26
C THR A 38 -34.80 -9.35 -2.30
N PHE A 39 -33.62 -8.99 -2.76
CA PHE A 39 -32.47 -8.80 -1.86
C PHE A 39 -32.86 -7.68 -0.89
N LYS A 40 -33.17 -8.05 0.34
CA LYS A 40 -33.17 -7.09 1.41
C LYS A 40 -31.71 -6.78 1.72
N LEU A 41 -31.29 -5.58 1.41
CA LEU A 41 -30.06 -5.04 1.97
C LEU A 41 -30.31 -5.00 3.49
N ASP A 42 -29.60 -5.85 4.22
CA ASP A 42 -29.60 -5.73 5.67
C ASP A 42 -29.07 -4.34 6.00
N ASN A 43 -29.79 -3.61 6.84
CA ASN A 43 -29.31 -2.35 7.36
C ASN A 43 -27.95 -2.61 8.00
N VAL A 44 -26.93 -1.86 7.60
CA VAL A 44 -25.62 -1.90 8.25
C VAL A 44 -25.86 -1.59 9.73
N ASN A 45 -25.60 -2.57 10.58
CA ASN A 45 -25.72 -2.37 12.02
C ASN A 45 -24.60 -1.41 12.43
N THR A 46 -24.94 -0.15 12.67
CA THR A 46 -24.01 0.91 13.09
C THR A 46 -23.67 0.87 14.58
N SER A 47 -23.95 -0.26 15.24
CA SER A 47 -23.79 -0.41 16.69
C SER A 47 -22.32 -0.54 17.13
N ASN A 48 -21.40 -0.88 16.23
CA ASN A 48 -20.01 -1.06 16.55
C ASN A 48 -19.21 0.23 16.28
N LYS A 49 -18.10 0.37 17.02
CA LYS A 49 -17.30 1.59 17.04
C LYS A 49 -16.57 1.86 15.71
N PHE A 50 -16.25 0.80 14.94
CA PHE A 50 -15.43 0.91 13.73
C PHE A 50 -16.20 0.50 12.47
N GLU A 51 -15.99 1.26 11.41
CA GLU A 51 -16.41 0.93 10.06
C GLU A 51 -15.20 0.38 9.30
N LEU A 52 -15.26 -0.92 8.94
CA LEU A 52 -14.26 -1.59 8.13
C LEU A 52 -14.59 -1.39 6.65
N ASN A 53 -13.68 -0.81 5.90
CA ASN A 53 -13.71 -0.77 4.45
C ASN A 53 -12.75 -1.83 3.87
N ILE A 54 -13.30 -2.76 3.07
CA ILE A 54 -12.53 -3.80 2.40
C ILE A 54 -12.34 -3.41 0.94
N TYR A 55 -11.09 -3.36 0.48
CA TYR A 55 -10.75 -2.78 -0.83
C TYR A 55 -9.74 -3.62 -1.61
N PRO A 56 -9.74 -3.53 -2.95
CA PRO A 56 -8.67 -4.11 -3.77
C PRO A 56 -7.41 -3.26 -3.68
N LYS A 57 -6.27 -3.88 -3.39
CA LYS A 57 -4.97 -3.22 -3.33
C LYS A 57 -4.38 -3.06 -4.74
N THR A 58 -3.63 -2.01 -5.00
CA THR A 58 -3.06 -1.70 -6.32
C THR A 58 -2.24 -2.87 -6.90
N GLY A 59 -1.39 -3.50 -6.10
CA GLY A 59 -0.55 -4.61 -6.57
C GLY A 59 -1.30 -5.92 -6.74
N MET A 60 -2.16 -6.27 -5.79
CA MET A 60 -2.81 -7.60 -5.72
C MET A 60 -4.24 -7.62 -6.25
N GLY A 61 -4.86 -6.46 -6.45
CA GLY A 61 -6.25 -6.38 -6.83
C GLY A 61 -7.16 -7.08 -5.82
N ASP A 62 -8.08 -7.88 -6.33
CA ASP A 62 -8.98 -8.72 -5.54
C ASP A 62 -8.40 -10.11 -5.18
N GLY A 63 -7.17 -10.38 -5.58
CA GLY A 63 -6.47 -11.65 -5.36
C GLY A 63 -6.35 -12.54 -6.60
N GLN A 64 -6.84 -12.12 -7.76
CA GLN A 64 -6.66 -12.87 -9.01
C GLN A 64 -5.17 -13.08 -9.36
N HIS A 65 -4.29 -12.21 -8.89
CA HIS A 65 -2.84 -12.26 -9.10
C HIS A 65 -2.07 -12.78 -7.88
N ALA A 66 -2.73 -13.36 -6.88
CA ALA A 66 -2.10 -13.80 -5.63
C ALA A 66 -0.97 -14.84 -5.79
N ASN A 67 -0.88 -15.51 -6.94
CA ASN A 67 0.19 -16.47 -7.24
C ASN A 67 1.43 -15.82 -7.88
N ASN A 68 1.42 -14.50 -8.09
CA ASN A 68 2.56 -13.80 -8.66
C ASN A 68 3.44 -13.23 -7.55
N PRO A 69 4.63 -13.80 -7.29
CA PRO A 69 5.51 -13.35 -6.21
C PRO A 69 6.01 -11.91 -6.42
N TRP A 70 6.22 -11.49 -7.65
CA TRP A 70 6.66 -10.13 -7.95
C TRP A 70 5.62 -9.08 -7.56
N LEU A 71 4.32 -9.42 -7.69
CA LEU A 71 3.26 -8.53 -7.20
C LEU A 71 3.14 -8.52 -5.69
N GLN A 72 3.51 -9.63 -5.01
CA GLN A 72 3.61 -9.63 -3.54
C GLN A 72 4.78 -8.79 -3.04
N GLU A 73 5.88 -8.77 -3.77
CA GLU A 73 7.04 -7.91 -3.48
C GLU A 73 6.79 -6.44 -3.86
N PHE A 74 5.79 -6.17 -4.69
CA PHE A 74 5.45 -4.82 -5.12
C PHE A 74 4.95 -3.99 -3.94
N PRO A 75 5.65 -2.89 -3.59
CA PRO A 75 5.29 -2.11 -2.42
C PRO A 75 3.99 -1.34 -2.63
N ASP A 76 3.22 -1.23 -1.58
CA ASP A 76 2.05 -0.36 -1.56
C ASP A 76 2.47 1.10 -1.77
N PRO A 77 1.82 1.86 -2.65
CA PRO A 77 2.23 3.22 -2.95
C PRO A 77 2.11 4.19 -1.77
N LEU A 78 1.25 3.91 -0.79
CA LEU A 78 1.07 4.75 0.39
C LEU A 78 1.91 4.28 1.57
N THR A 79 1.78 3.02 1.96
CA THR A 79 2.41 2.47 3.16
C THR A 79 3.81 1.93 2.90
N ARG A 80 4.14 1.64 1.65
CA ARG A 80 5.41 1.04 1.20
C ARG A 80 5.65 -0.37 1.76
N ALA A 81 4.62 -0.97 2.36
CA ALA A 81 4.67 -2.34 2.83
C ALA A 81 4.53 -3.32 1.67
N THR A 82 5.32 -4.39 1.72
CA THR A 82 5.30 -5.51 0.79
C THR A 82 4.76 -6.77 1.49
N TRP A 83 4.43 -7.79 0.74
CA TRP A 83 4.04 -9.14 1.17
C TRP A 83 2.72 -9.24 1.92
N ASP A 84 2.40 -8.33 2.83
CA ASP A 84 1.25 -8.43 3.73
C ASP A 84 0.07 -7.54 3.30
N ASN A 85 -1.12 -7.94 3.72
CA ASN A 85 -2.19 -6.99 3.98
C ASN A 85 -2.27 -6.74 5.49
N TYR A 86 -2.83 -5.61 5.84
CA TYR A 86 -2.86 -5.09 7.19
C TYR A 86 -4.11 -4.26 7.40
N LEU A 87 -4.48 -4.10 8.67
CA LEU A 87 -5.55 -3.20 9.07
C LEU A 87 -5.00 -1.78 9.15
N THR A 88 -5.41 -0.90 8.23
CA THR A 88 -5.08 0.52 8.35
C THR A 88 -5.98 1.16 9.39
N ILE A 89 -5.39 1.98 10.25
CA ILE A 89 -6.11 2.64 11.36
C ILE A 89 -5.52 4.03 11.61
N SER A 90 -6.36 4.96 12.06
CA SER A 90 -5.88 6.29 12.47
C SER A 90 -4.97 6.20 13.71
N GLU A 91 -4.02 7.11 13.83
CA GLU A 91 -3.15 7.18 15.01
C GLU A 91 -3.96 7.37 16.31
N TYR A 92 -5.01 8.19 16.23
CA TYR A 92 -5.87 8.46 17.37
C TYR A 92 -6.58 7.19 17.86
N ASP A 93 -7.23 6.47 16.95
CA ASP A 93 -7.93 5.23 17.29
C ASP A 93 -6.96 4.14 17.77
N ALA A 94 -5.77 4.06 17.15
CA ALA A 94 -4.74 3.11 17.54
C ALA A 94 -4.27 3.36 18.99
N LYS A 95 -4.11 4.62 19.40
CA LYS A 95 -3.79 4.99 20.78
C LYS A 95 -4.92 4.60 21.74
N GLU A 96 -6.16 4.89 21.35
CA GLU A 96 -7.33 4.63 22.19
C GLU A 96 -7.54 3.13 22.47
N ILE A 97 -7.30 2.26 21.49
CA ILE A 97 -7.51 0.80 21.64
C ILE A 97 -6.23 0.01 21.93
N GLY A 98 -5.10 0.71 22.13
CA GLY A 98 -3.82 0.08 22.52
C GLY A 98 -3.04 -0.60 21.39
N LEU A 99 -3.35 -0.29 20.13
CA LEU A 99 -2.58 -0.74 18.97
C LEU A 99 -1.35 0.11 18.67
N TYR A 100 -1.24 1.28 19.26
CA TYR A 100 -0.11 2.17 19.08
C TYR A 100 1.15 1.58 19.70
N LEU A 101 2.26 1.64 18.97
CA LEU A 101 3.59 1.36 19.48
C LEU A 101 4.27 2.70 19.80
N GLU A 102 4.63 2.90 21.07
CA GLU A 102 5.33 4.11 21.48
C GLU A 102 6.72 4.19 20.82
N PRO A 103 7.20 5.40 20.49
CA PRO A 103 8.58 5.60 20.06
C PRO A 103 9.58 5.07 21.09
N SER A 104 10.55 4.27 20.66
CA SER A 104 11.67 3.95 21.54
C SER A 104 12.47 5.24 21.78
N THR A 105 12.77 5.53 23.04
CA THR A 105 13.44 6.77 23.46
C THR A 105 14.87 6.90 22.92
N PHE A 106 15.47 5.84 22.40
CA PHE A 106 16.89 5.84 22.01
C PHE A 106 17.14 6.23 20.56
N PHE A 107 16.17 6.03 19.63
CA PHE A 107 16.40 6.31 18.21
C PHE A 107 15.23 6.97 17.47
N ASN A 108 14.22 7.44 18.16
CA ASN A 108 12.98 7.92 17.50
C ASN A 108 12.32 6.87 16.58
N GLN A 109 12.54 5.58 16.84
CA GLN A 109 12.31 4.47 15.94
C GLN A 109 11.33 3.45 16.49
N SER A 110 10.24 3.89 17.07
CA SER A 110 9.25 2.95 17.57
C SER A 110 8.54 2.18 16.47
N ARG A 111 8.51 2.75 15.29
CA ARG A 111 7.94 2.08 14.13
C ARG A 111 8.95 1.25 13.36
N ASN A 112 10.23 1.45 13.62
CA ASN A 112 11.30 0.78 12.92
C ASN A 112 12.10 -0.07 13.90
N ASP A 113 12.40 -1.30 13.53
CA ASP A 113 13.39 -2.10 14.22
C ASP A 113 14.82 -1.62 13.90
N ALA A 114 15.84 -2.26 14.49
CA ALA A 114 17.24 -1.94 14.23
C ALA A 114 17.65 -2.11 12.75
N ASN A 115 16.88 -2.86 11.97
CA ASN A 115 17.11 -3.14 10.55
C ASN A 115 16.30 -2.23 9.62
N GLY A 116 15.54 -1.28 10.17
CA GLY A 116 14.69 -0.36 9.41
C GLY A 116 13.33 -0.93 9.02
N GLY A 117 12.93 -2.07 9.59
CA GLY A 117 11.57 -2.62 9.45
C GLY A 117 10.55 -1.77 10.21
N LEU A 118 9.31 -1.81 9.76
CA LEU A 118 8.19 -1.18 10.43
C LEU A 118 7.48 -2.23 11.29
N ASN A 119 7.24 -1.91 12.56
CA ASN A 119 6.53 -2.81 13.47
C ASN A 119 5.08 -2.37 13.66
N GLY A 120 4.18 -3.33 13.84
CA GLY A 120 2.78 -3.12 14.18
C GLY A 120 2.26 -4.18 15.12
N LYS A 121 1.32 -3.83 16.01
CA LYS A 121 0.63 -4.83 16.84
C LYS A 121 -0.42 -5.57 16.02
N TYR A 122 -0.67 -6.83 16.39
CA TYR A 122 -1.82 -7.55 15.85
C TYR A 122 -3.11 -7.06 16.48
N ALA A 123 -4.13 -6.90 15.64
CA ALA A 123 -5.51 -6.65 16.02
C ALA A 123 -6.35 -7.90 15.78
N ILE A 124 -7.39 -8.08 16.59
CA ILE A 124 -8.49 -9.01 16.33
C ILE A 124 -9.66 -8.19 15.79
N VAL A 125 -10.03 -8.44 14.56
CA VAL A 125 -11.21 -7.83 13.91
C VAL A 125 -12.36 -8.82 13.97
N LYS A 126 -13.47 -8.42 14.58
CA LYS A 126 -14.64 -9.26 14.80
C LYS A 126 -15.87 -8.75 14.04
N LEU A 127 -16.49 -9.63 13.29
CA LEU A 127 -17.75 -9.40 12.58
C LEU A 127 -18.73 -10.54 12.87
N GLY A 128 -19.64 -10.33 13.82
CA GLY A 128 -20.52 -11.38 14.33
C GLY A 128 -19.72 -12.55 14.88
N ASN A 129 -19.87 -13.75 14.31
CA ASN A 129 -19.17 -14.96 14.74
C ASN A 129 -17.79 -15.17 14.05
N LYS A 130 -17.36 -14.24 13.22
CA LYS A 130 -16.07 -14.31 12.52
C LYS A 130 -15.05 -13.43 13.20
N GLU A 131 -13.88 -13.99 13.45
CA GLU A 131 -12.73 -13.28 13.99
C GLU A 131 -11.55 -13.44 13.05
N LEU A 132 -10.84 -12.36 12.81
CA LEU A 132 -9.65 -12.33 11.97
C LEU A 132 -8.53 -11.60 12.72
N LYS A 133 -7.41 -12.31 12.93
CA LYS A 133 -6.19 -11.73 13.47
C LYS A 133 -5.40 -11.11 12.32
N VAL A 134 -5.14 -9.81 12.37
CA VAL A 134 -4.47 -9.07 11.31
C VAL A 134 -3.51 -8.03 11.91
N PRO A 135 -2.32 -7.83 11.35
CA PRO A 135 -1.42 -6.80 11.83
C PRO A 135 -2.01 -5.41 11.51
N ALA A 136 -1.88 -4.47 12.42
CA ALA A 136 -2.35 -3.11 12.27
C ALA A 136 -1.21 -2.18 11.83
N LEU A 137 -1.49 -1.34 10.86
CA LEU A 137 -0.59 -0.32 10.36
C LEU A 137 -1.24 1.05 10.54
N ILE A 138 -0.53 1.96 11.22
CA ILE A 138 -1.03 3.31 11.43
C ILE A 138 -0.92 4.09 10.12
N GLN A 139 -2.06 4.60 9.68
CA GLN A 139 -2.17 5.41 8.46
C GLN A 139 -2.42 6.87 8.86
N PRO A 140 -1.40 7.75 8.75
CA PRO A 140 -1.60 9.18 8.99
C PRO A 140 -2.69 9.76 8.09
N GLY A 141 -3.53 10.63 8.66
CA GLY A 141 -4.63 11.27 7.92
C GLY A 141 -5.88 10.42 7.72
N GLN A 142 -5.91 9.16 8.17
CA GLN A 142 -7.11 8.34 8.12
C GLN A 142 -8.18 8.86 9.09
N ALA A 143 -9.43 8.85 8.66
CA ALA A 143 -10.55 9.31 9.47
C ALA A 143 -10.75 8.42 10.70
N ARG A 144 -11.12 9.04 11.83
CA ARG A 144 -11.45 8.31 13.07
C ARG A 144 -12.65 7.41 12.88
N GLY A 145 -12.63 6.27 13.59
CA GLY A 145 -13.70 5.27 13.52
C GLY A 145 -13.71 4.47 12.21
N THR A 146 -12.75 4.69 11.29
CA THR A 146 -12.64 3.95 10.05
C THR A 146 -11.37 3.12 10.01
N VAL A 147 -11.48 1.91 9.49
CA VAL A 147 -10.36 1.00 9.28
C VAL A 147 -10.43 0.39 7.89
N GLY A 148 -9.28 0.09 7.30
CA GLY A 148 -9.20 -0.50 5.97
C GLY A 148 -8.50 -1.84 5.98
N LEU A 149 -8.94 -2.79 5.14
CA LEU A 149 -8.29 -4.07 4.95
C LEU A 149 -8.33 -4.47 3.47
N ALA A 150 -7.18 -4.77 2.90
CA ALA A 150 -7.10 -5.13 1.48
C ALA A 150 -7.47 -6.59 1.22
N PHE A 151 -8.14 -6.84 0.09
CA PHE A 151 -8.33 -8.18 -0.48
C PHE A 151 -7.02 -8.76 -1.04
N GLY A 152 -7.05 -10.03 -1.40
CA GLY A 152 -6.07 -10.67 -2.25
C GLY A 152 -4.97 -11.45 -1.54
N TYR A 153 -5.03 -11.53 -0.24
CA TYR A 153 -4.05 -12.21 0.62
C TYR A 153 -4.65 -13.39 1.38
N GLY A 154 -3.79 -14.11 2.13
CA GLY A 154 -4.21 -15.23 2.97
C GLY A 154 -4.60 -16.48 2.20
N ARG A 155 -4.09 -16.65 0.97
CA ARG A 155 -4.27 -17.88 0.22
C ARG A 155 -3.34 -18.96 0.79
N SER A 156 -3.92 -20.13 1.13
CA SER A 156 -3.20 -21.26 1.72
C SER A 156 -3.16 -22.51 0.83
N GLN A 157 -3.81 -22.47 -0.33
CA GLN A 157 -3.85 -23.61 -1.25
C GLN A 157 -3.48 -23.21 -2.66
N GLY A 158 -2.72 -24.06 -3.33
CA GLY A 158 -2.28 -23.84 -4.70
C GLY A 158 -1.18 -22.79 -4.85
N VAL A 159 -0.53 -22.42 -3.75
CA VAL A 159 0.62 -21.51 -3.69
C VAL A 159 1.77 -22.17 -2.95
N LYS A 160 3.00 -21.72 -3.20
CA LYS A 160 4.16 -22.12 -2.42
C LYS A 160 4.06 -21.57 -0.99
N SER A 161 4.69 -22.24 -0.03
CA SER A 161 4.69 -21.84 1.39
C SER A 161 5.19 -20.41 1.60
N GLU A 162 6.20 -20.01 0.85
CA GLU A 162 6.80 -18.68 0.90
C GLU A 162 5.84 -17.56 0.43
N MET A 163 4.80 -17.94 -0.32
CA MET A 163 3.78 -17.03 -0.82
C MET A 163 2.50 -17.02 0.03
N MET A 164 2.46 -17.80 1.10
CA MET A 164 1.33 -17.86 2.04
C MET A 164 1.41 -16.69 3.02
N THR A 165 1.13 -15.49 2.53
CA THR A 165 1.26 -14.24 3.30
C THR A 165 -0.07 -13.59 3.55
N GLY A 166 -0.14 -12.76 4.60
CA GLY A 166 -1.30 -11.98 4.96
C GLY A 166 -2.51 -12.78 5.40
N VAL A 167 -3.66 -12.14 5.42
CA VAL A 167 -4.93 -12.72 5.90
C VAL A 167 -6.03 -12.61 4.83
N ASN A 168 -6.96 -13.56 4.86
CA ASN A 168 -8.06 -13.60 3.91
C ASN A 168 -9.21 -12.67 4.34
N ALA A 169 -9.22 -11.45 3.82
CA ALA A 169 -10.24 -10.43 4.08
C ALA A 169 -11.66 -10.82 3.61
N TYR A 170 -11.78 -11.74 2.66
CA TYR A 170 -13.10 -12.21 2.21
C TYR A 170 -13.93 -12.87 3.32
N GLN A 171 -13.31 -13.33 4.41
CA GLN A 171 -14.02 -13.86 5.56
C GLN A 171 -14.91 -12.82 6.23
N LEU A 172 -14.58 -11.54 6.10
CA LEU A 172 -15.34 -10.41 6.64
C LEU A 172 -16.26 -9.75 5.59
N TYR A 173 -16.21 -10.20 4.34
CA TYR A 173 -17.03 -9.65 3.26
C TYR A 173 -18.42 -10.29 3.29
N LYS A 174 -19.46 -9.52 3.64
CA LYS A 174 -20.85 -9.98 3.72
C LYS A 174 -21.74 -9.17 2.80
N ASN A 175 -22.77 -9.82 2.26
CA ASN A 175 -23.86 -9.19 1.51
C ASN A 175 -23.39 -8.32 0.34
N PHE A 176 -22.27 -8.68 -0.28
CA PHE A 176 -21.66 -7.89 -1.36
C PHE A 176 -21.40 -6.43 -0.99
N ASN A 177 -21.21 -6.17 0.30
CA ASN A 177 -20.90 -4.85 0.81
C ASN A 177 -19.45 -4.78 1.29
N SER A 178 -18.69 -3.84 0.77
CA SER A 178 -17.29 -3.58 1.15
C SER A 178 -17.17 -2.88 2.50
N SER A 179 -18.24 -2.23 2.98
CA SER A 179 -18.26 -1.56 4.28
C SER A 179 -19.00 -2.41 5.29
N GLN A 180 -18.36 -2.67 6.43
CA GLN A 180 -18.87 -3.52 7.51
C GLN A 180 -18.66 -2.84 8.86
N SER A 181 -19.61 -2.96 9.77
CA SER A 181 -19.44 -2.50 11.15
C SER A 181 -18.78 -3.60 11.99
N VAL A 182 -17.59 -3.31 12.55
CA VAL A 182 -16.73 -4.29 13.23
C VAL A 182 -16.33 -3.85 14.63
N GLU A 183 -16.00 -4.85 15.46
CA GLU A 183 -15.32 -4.65 16.73
C GLU A 183 -13.84 -4.94 16.55
N ILE A 184 -12.98 -4.14 17.19
CA ILE A 184 -11.53 -4.30 17.13
C ILE A 184 -10.96 -4.31 18.53
N SER A 185 -10.09 -5.27 18.78
CA SER A 185 -9.31 -5.35 20.01
C SER A 185 -7.82 -5.54 19.69
N SER A 186 -6.96 -4.98 20.54
CA SER A 186 -5.51 -5.13 20.41
C SER A 186 -5.02 -6.44 21.01
N THR A 187 -3.88 -6.90 20.50
CA THR A 187 -3.08 -7.97 21.12
C THR A 187 -1.71 -7.41 21.53
N ASN A 188 -0.96 -8.17 22.32
CA ASN A 188 0.42 -7.81 22.68
C ASN A 188 1.45 -8.35 21.67
N GLU A 189 1.01 -9.08 20.65
CA GLU A 189 1.90 -9.63 19.65
C GLU A 189 2.27 -8.55 18.63
N ILE A 190 3.52 -8.60 18.20
CA ILE A 190 4.11 -7.66 17.23
C ILE A 190 4.35 -8.37 15.91
N HIS A 191 4.09 -7.67 14.82
CA HIS A 191 4.40 -8.04 13.45
C HIS A 191 5.43 -7.07 12.87
N GLU A 192 6.42 -7.62 12.20
CA GLU A 192 7.43 -6.85 11.48
C GLU A 192 7.02 -6.74 10.01
N PHE A 193 6.77 -5.52 9.54
CA PHE A 193 6.43 -5.28 8.15
C PHE A 193 7.67 -5.14 7.29
N ALA A 194 7.71 -5.80 6.16
CA ALA A 194 8.69 -5.54 5.13
C ALA A 194 8.31 -4.26 4.37
N CYS A 195 8.94 -3.16 4.70
CA CYS A 195 8.71 -1.86 4.07
C CYS A 195 9.96 -1.36 3.36
N ILE A 196 9.76 -0.61 2.29
CA ILE A 196 10.84 0.08 1.58
C ILE A 196 10.77 1.59 1.81
N GLN A 197 11.87 2.30 1.57
CA GLN A 197 11.93 3.77 1.61
C GLN A 197 11.36 4.39 2.90
N LEU A 198 11.65 3.79 4.05
CA LEU A 198 11.21 4.29 5.35
C LEU A 198 12.05 5.47 5.87
N GLN A 199 12.98 5.94 5.10
CA GLN A 199 13.82 7.07 5.46
C GLN A 199 12.98 8.36 5.50
N ASN A 200 12.61 8.76 6.69
CA ASN A 200 11.80 9.93 6.96
C ASN A 200 12.55 11.00 7.77
N THR A 201 13.86 10.84 7.91
CA THR A 201 14.73 11.79 8.59
C THR A 201 15.94 12.10 7.72
N LEU A 202 16.47 13.29 7.87
CA LEU A 202 17.71 13.70 7.21
C LEU A 202 18.97 13.17 7.91
N MET A 203 18.82 12.44 9.03
CA MET A 203 19.93 11.88 9.83
C MET A 203 20.98 12.93 10.21
N GLY A 204 20.53 14.13 10.58
CA GLY A 204 21.39 15.26 10.91
C GLY A 204 21.96 16.03 9.72
N ARG A 205 21.62 15.67 8.49
CA ARG A 205 22.08 16.36 7.28
C ARG A 205 21.10 17.45 6.86
N GLY A 206 20.85 18.42 7.75
CA GLY A 206 19.87 19.49 7.55
C GLY A 206 20.10 20.32 6.29
N ASP A 207 21.33 20.42 5.82
CA ASP A 207 21.68 21.22 4.65
C ASP A 207 21.27 20.64 3.30
N ILE A 208 20.79 19.38 3.27
CA ILE A 208 20.32 18.73 2.03
C ILE A 208 19.02 19.39 1.54
N ILE A 209 18.09 19.72 2.46
CA ILE A 209 16.83 20.38 2.16
C ILE A 209 16.91 21.82 2.68
N LYS A 210 16.71 22.76 1.77
CA LYS A 210 16.68 24.17 2.10
C LYS A 210 15.26 24.58 2.42
N GLU A 211 15.04 25.11 3.62
CA GLU A 211 13.75 25.60 4.09
C GLU A 211 13.84 27.09 4.39
N THR A 212 12.80 27.84 4.02
CA THR A 212 12.71 29.24 4.32
C THR A 212 11.25 29.69 4.43
N SER A 213 10.99 30.81 5.09
CA SER A 213 9.68 31.43 5.05
C SER A 213 9.56 32.39 3.86
N LEU A 214 8.32 32.63 3.41
CA LEU A 214 8.05 33.57 2.32
C LEU A 214 8.59 34.98 2.61
N GLU A 215 8.56 35.40 3.89
CA GLU A 215 9.09 36.69 4.32
C GLU A 215 10.62 36.76 4.11
N ILE A 216 11.36 35.75 4.54
CA ILE A 216 12.80 35.67 4.39
C ILE A 216 13.16 35.60 2.90
N PHE A 217 12.47 34.78 2.14
CA PHE A 217 12.67 34.64 0.70
C PHE A 217 12.55 35.98 -0.03
N ASN A 218 11.55 36.80 0.33
CA ASN A 218 11.29 38.09 -0.32
C ASN A 218 12.19 39.23 0.19
N THR A 219 12.75 39.14 1.38
CA THR A 219 13.42 40.28 2.05
C THR A 219 14.92 40.08 2.27
N LYS A 220 15.43 38.84 2.22
CA LYS A 220 16.82 38.52 2.50
C LYS A 220 17.54 38.05 1.24
N ASP A 221 18.86 38.22 1.25
CA ASP A 221 19.72 37.66 0.23
C ASP A 221 19.64 36.14 0.18
N SER A 222 19.80 35.55 -1.01
CA SER A 222 19.73 34.13 -1.23
C SER A 222 20.73 33.31 -0.41
N SER A 223 21.87 33.88 -0.07
CA SER A 223 22.89 33.27 0.79
C SER A 223 22.39 32.93 2.20
N VAL A 224 21.36 33.64 2.68
CA VAL A 224 20.77 33.41 4.01
C VAL A 224 19.93 32.15 4.07
N TRP A 225 19.22 31.84 3.02
CA TRP A 225 18.27 30.72 2.97
C TRP A 225 18.66 29.62 2.01
N ASN A 226 19.65 29.84 1.14
CA ASN A 226 20.17 28.86 0.19
C ASN A 226 21.69 28.81 0.26
N SER A 227 22.20 28.44 1.44
CA SER A 227 23.66 28.26 1.64
C SER A 227 24.20 27.24 0.64
N GLU A 228 25.28 27.56 0.01
CA GLU A 228 25.93 26.70 -0.95
C GLU A 228 26.72 25.61 -0.24
N ALA A 229 26.63 24.38 -0.76
CA ALA A 229 27.46 23.27 -0.28
C ALA A 229 28.91 23.47 -0.73
N VAL A 230 29.86 23.06 0.13
CA VAL A 230 31.29 23.11 -0.16
C VAL A 230 31.85 21.70 -0.20
N VAL A 231 32.88 21.49 -1.03
CA VAL A 231 33.67 20.27 -1.09
C VAL A 231 35.13 20.59 -0.86
N SER A 232 35.91 19.62 -0.45
CA SER A 232 37.36 19.78 -0.31
C SER A 232 38.05 19.46 -1.64
N LEU A 233 38.55 20.49 -2.32
CA LEU A 233 39.39 20.35 -3.50
C LEU A 233 40.84 20.68 -3.10
N ASN A 234 41.72 19.70 -3.14
CA ASN A 234 43.14 19.88 -2.72
C ASN A 234 43.28 20.47 -1.29
N HIS A 235 42.44 20.04 -0.35
CA HIS A 235 42.35 20.53 1.03
C HIS A 235 41.87 21.99 1.17
N ILE A 236 41.29 22.57 0.13
CA ILE A 236 40.67 23.91 0.16
C ILE A 236 39.15 23.70 0.04
N GLU A 237 38.39 24.33 0.94
CA GLU A 237 36.93 24.36 0.83
C GLU A 237 36.54 25.15 -0.43
N THR A 238 35.93 24.47 -1.37
CA THR A 238 35.54 25.02 -2.67
C THR A 238 34.02 24.85 -2.84
N PRO A 239 33.28 25.91 -3.20
CA PRO A 239 31.87 25.79 -3.52
C PRO A 239 31.58 24.78 -4.63
N VAL A 240 30.50 24.01 -4.53
CA VAL A 240 30.13 23.02 -5.58
C VAL A 240 29.75 23.68 -6.91
N SER A 241 29.45 24.98 -6.93
CA SER A 241 29.23 25.77 -8.15
C SER A 241 30.50 26.16 -8.87
N SER A 242 31.70 25.96 -8.27
CA SER A 242 32.94 26.27 -8.89
C SER A 242 33.20 25.36 -10.10
N PRO A 243 33.58 25.93 -11.27
CA PRO A 243 33.93 25.14 -12.45
C PRO A 243 35.06 24.13 -12.21
N ASP A 244 35.91 24.38 -11.21
CA ASP A 244 37.05 23.50 -10.87
C ASP A 244 36.60 22.18 -10.22
N VAL A 245 35.33 22.09 -9.78
CA VAL A 245 34.75 20.90 -9.15
C VAL A 245 33.94 20.07 -10.15
N ASP A 246 33.57 20.64 -11.29
CA ASP A 246 32.77 19.97 -12.30
C ASP A 246 33.56 18.86 -13.01
N LEU A 247 32.92 17.72 -13.21
CA LEU A 247 33.46 16.58 -13.98
C LEU A 247 33.29 16.75 -15.50
N TRP A 248 32.42 17.66 -15.93
CA TRP A 248 32.12 17.99 -17.32
C TRP A 248 31.72 19.46 -17.46
N GLN A 249 31.70 19.95 -18.69
CA GLN A 249 31.29 21.31 -18.97
C GLN A 249 29.79 21.51 -18.67
N GLU A 250 29.44 22.69 -18.22
CA GLU A 250 28.07 23.06 -17.95
C GLU A 250 27.19 22.95 -19.23
N PHE A 251 26.00 22.38 -19.08
CA PHE A 251 25.03 22.33 -20.17
C PHE A 251 24.38 23.70 -20.32
N ASP A 252 24.20 24.14 -21.58
CA ASP A 252 23.42 25.34 -21.86
C ASP A 252 21.94 25.11 -21.53
N ARG A 253 21.53 25.64 -20.40
CA ARG A 253 20.18 25.54 -19.89
C ARG A 253 19.25 26.65 -20.40
N SER A 254 19.76 27.56 -21.26
CA SER A 254 18.95 28.61 -21.89
C SER A 254 18.04 28.06 -23.00
N ILE A 255 18.33 26.86 -23.50
CA ILE A 255 17.62 26.22 -24.61
C ILE A 255 16.54 25.28 -24.08
N GLY A 256 15.31 25.47 -24.54
CA GLY A 256 14.17 24.60 -24.24
C GLY A 256 13.36 25.01 -23.01
N HIS A 257 12.53 24.09 -22.53
CA HIS A 257 11.68 24.29 -21.37
C HIS A 257 12.31 23.74 -20.10
N HIS A 258 12.19 24.49 -19.02
CA HIS A 258 12.58 24.05 -17.69
C HIS A 258 11.36 23.51 -16.97
N PHE A 259 11.44 22.29 -16.47
CA PHE A 259 10.39 21.65 -15.71
C PHE A 259 10.66 21.81 -14.23
N ASN A 260 9.65 22.21 -13.48
CA ASN A 260 9.70 22.29 -12.03
C ASN A 260 8.61 21.41 -11.42
N LEU A 261 8.89 20.82 -10.29
CA LEU A 261 7.93 20.10 -9.48
C LEU A 261 7.54 20.96 -8.28
N SER A 262 6.26 21.29 -8.19
CA SER A 262 5.71 21.98 -7.03
C SER A 262 4.88 21.01 -6.20
N ILE A 263 5.23 20.85 -4.94
CA ILE A 263 4.56 19.93 -4.02
C ILE A 263 3.89 20.75 -2.91
N ASP A 264 2.57 20.65 -2.81
CA ASP A 264 1.83 21.18 -1.68
C ASP A 264 1.99 20.24 -0.48
N LEU A 265 2.83 20.64 0.46
CA LEU A 265 3.12 19.83 1.66
C LEU A 265 1.92 19.68 2.59
N ASN A 266 0.89 20.55 2.50
CA ASN A 266 -0.33 20.39 3.27
C ASN A 266 -1.25 19.30 2.70
N ALA A 267 -1.21 19.09 1.39
CA ALA A 267 -1.99 18.08 0.69
C ALA A 267 -1.19 16.78 0.44
N CYS A 268 0.11 16.81 0.62
CA CYS A 268 0.99 15.69 0.33
C CYS A 268 0.79 14.53 1.31
N THR A 269 0.57 13.32 0.80
CA THR A 269 0.45 12.08 1.60
C THR A 269 1.80 11.44 1.93
N GLY A 270 2.91 11.93 1.37
CA GLY A 270 4.24 11.35 1.56
C GLY A 270 4.45 10.00 0.88
N CYS A 271 3.69 9.70 -0.17
CA CYS A 271 3.77 8.40 -0.87
C CYS A 271 5.10 8.15 -1.60
N GLY A 272 5.91 9.20 -1.82
CA GLY A 272 7.20 9.10 -2.51
C GLY A 272 7.12 8.82 -4.01
N ALA A 273 5.98 9.07 -4.66
CA ALA A 273 5.80 8.88 -6.09
C ALA A 273 6.47 10.00 -6.93
N CYS A 274 6.73 11.15 -6.33
CA CYS A 274 7.46 12.26 -6.96
C CYS A 274 8.98 12.03 -6.99
#